data_13aacf43ee104b4ca1e59c16e94f6ffc
#
_entry.id   13aacf43ee104b4ca1e59c16e94f6ffc
#
_cell.length_a   1.000
_cell.length_b   1.000
_cell.length_c   1.000
_cell.angle_alpha   90.00
_cell.angle_beta   90.00
_cell.angle_gamma   90.00
#
_symmetry.space_group_name_H-M   'P 1'
#
loop_
_entity.id
_entity.type
_entity.pdbx_description
1 polymer ?
#
loop_
_entity_poly.entity_id
_entity_poly.type
_entity_poly.pdbx_seq_one_letter_code
_entity_poly.pdbx_strand_id
1 'polypeptide(L)'
;MNYTYIIIDDDQNSVLKTKALADSFQNLTCLAVASTFDDGINLILEHQPKLVFLEINPSNKESNLSFSLISELYRYLKVVPKIIITTNTKEYAFDALKYEVIDYMLKPLHINEFRKAILKLVRDIEVNYSVVQPTPVYIPPKAVE
;
A
#
# COMPACT_ATOMS: atom_id res chain seq x y z
N MET A 1 -7.45 -13.46 -6.80
CA MET A 1 -6.92 -12.19 -7.33
C MET A 1 -5.49 -12.03 -6.88
N ASN A 2 -4.64 -11.51 -7.76
CA ASN A 2 -3.25 -11.29 -7.43
C ASN A 2 -3.04 -9.81 -7.10
N TYR A 3 -2.40 -9.54 -5.95
CA TYR A 3 -2.15 -8.18 -5.51
C TYR A 3 -0.69 -7.85 -5.74
N THR A 4 -0.44 -6.96 -6.67
CA THR A 4 0.93 -6.52 -6.96
C THR A 4 1.35 -5.45 -5.95
N TYR A 5 2.63 -5.44 -5.60
CA TYR A 5 3.11 -4.45 -4.63
C TYR A 5 4.51 -3.95 -4.96
N ILE A 6 4.81 -2.79 -4.40
CA ILE A 6 6.13 -2.17 -4.44
C ILE A 6 6.54 -1.87 -2.99
N ILE A 7 7.83 -2.01 -2.69
CA ILE A 7 8.37 -1.64 -1.40
C ILE A 7 9.20 -0.39 -1.58
N ILE A 8 8.94 0.65 -0.78
CA ILE A 8 9.71 1.88 -0.80
C ILE A 8 10.29 2.08 0.58
N ASP A 9 11.58 1.84 0.72
CA ASP A 9 12.26 1.84 2.01
C ASP A 9 13.75 1.99 1.77
N ASP A 10 14.41 2.84 2.53
CA ASP A 10 15.84 3.09 2.38
C ASP A 10 16.70 2.04 3.08
N ASP A 11 16.11 1.17 3.88
CA ASP A 11 16.85 0.16 4.65
C ASP A 11 16.74 -1.19 3.97
N GLN A 12 17.85 -1.67 3.43
CA GLN A 12 17.91 -2.93 2.70
C GLN A 12 17.45 -4.13 3.53
N ASN A 13 17.78 -4.14 4.83
CA ASN A 13 17.35 -5.25 5.68
C ASN A 13 15.84 -5.26 5.85
N SER A 14 15.24 -4.07 5.96
CA SER A 14 13.78 -3.96 6.04
C SER A 14 13.12 -4.40 4.76
N VAL A 15 13.71 -4.06 3.60
CA VAL A 15 13.18 -4.49 2.31
C VAL A 15 13.17 -6.02 2.24
N LEU A 16 14.28 -6.66 2.62
CA LEU A 16 14.38 -8.12 2.57
C LEU A 16 13.37 -8.76 3.51
N LYS A 17 13.19 -8.19 4.70
CA LYS A 17 12.25 -8.72 5.67
C LYS A 17 10.81 -8.60 5.17
N THR A 18 10.45 -7.46 4.64
CA THR A 18 9.10 -7.24 4.10
C THR A 18 8.83 -8.20 2.97
N LYS A 19 9.79 -8.35 2.07
CA LYS A 19 9.62 -9.24 0.93
C LYS A 19 9.50 -10.69 1.37
N ALA A 20 10.31 -11.10 2.36
CA ALA A 20 10.24 -12.46 2.87
C ALA A 20 8.87 -12.77 3.48
N LEU A 21 8.31 -11.81 4.22
CA LEU A 21 6.97 -11.99 4.78
C LEU A 21 5.92 -12.06 3.68
N ALA A 22 6.02 -11.19 2.68
CA ALA A 22 5.07 -11.19 1.57
C ALA A 22 5.13 -12.47 0.76
N ASP A 23 6.31 -13.07 0.65
CA ASP A 23 6.49 -14.32 -0.11
C ASP A 23 5.73 -15.49 0.50
N SER A 24 5.32 -15.39 1.78
CA SER A 24 4.50 -16.45 2.37
C SER A 24 3.04 -16.37 1.93
N PHE A 25 2.67 -15.37 1.13
CA PHE A 25 1.31 -15.22 0.62
C PHE A 25 1.32 -15.39 -0.90
N GLN A 26 0.60 -16.40 -1.37
CA GLN A 26 0.62 -16.76 -2.80
C GLN A 26 0.04 -15.66 -3.69
N ASN A 27 -0.82 -14.83 -3.14
CA ASN A 27 -1.51 -13.82 -3.93
C ASN A 27 -0.81 -12.45 -3.94
N LEU A 28 0.42 -12.38 -3.43
CA LEU A 28 1.20 -11.14 -3.45
C LEU A 28 2.37 -11.29 -4.41
N THR A 29 2.56 -10.30 -5.27
CA THR A 29 3.65 -10.30 -6.25
C THR A 29 4.41 -8.99 -6.18
N CYS A 30 5.71 -9.06 -5.94
CA CYS A 30 6.57 -7.87 -5.88
C CYS A 30 6.91 -7.41 -7.29
N LEU A 31 6.61 -6.16 -7.59
CA LEU A 31 6.94 -5.60 -8.90
C LEU A 31 8.28 -4.86 -8.89
N ALA A 32 8.59 -4.18 -7.80
CA ALA A 32 9.79 -3.36 -7.75
C ALA A 32 10.07 -2.92 -6.32
N VAL A 33 11.28 -2.40 -6.11
CA VAL A 33 11.72 -1.87 -4.82
C VAL A 33 12.40 -0.53 -5.10
N ALA A 34 12.12 0.47 -4.28
CA ALA A 34 12.77 1.77 -4.38
C ALA A 34 13.29 2.19 -3.02
N SER A 35 14.36 2.98 -3.00
CA SER A 35 14.94 3.47 -1.77
C SER A 35 14.81 4.98 -1.61
N THR A 36 14.24 5.67 -2.59
CA THR A 36 14.09 7.12 -2.55
C THR A 36 12.68 7.52 -2.96
N PHE A 37 12.34 8.75 -2.62
CA PHE A 37 11.06 9.34 -2.99
C PHE A 37 10.87 9.34 -4.52
N ASP A 38 11.86 9.88 -5.23
CA ASP A 38 11.71 10.02 -6.68
C ASP A 38 11.61 8.68 -7.39
N ASP A 39 12.46 7.73 -7.01
CA ASP A 39 12.38 6.40 -7.62
C ASP A 39 11.07 5.72 -7.28
N GLY A 40 10.59 5.92 -6.04
CA GLY A 40 9.32 5.34 -5.62
C GLY A 40 8.17 5.85 -6.46
N ILE A 41 8.08 7.17 -6.65
CA ILE A 41 7.04 7.77 -7.47
C ILE A 41 7.11 7.22 -8.89
N ASN A 42 8.31 7.21 -9.48
CA ASN A 42 8.48 6.77 -10.86
C ASN A 42 8.04 5.32 -11.05
N LEU A 43 8.42 4.44 -10.10
CA LEU A 43 8.06 3.03 -10.21
C LEU A 43 6.56 2.82 -10.01
N ILE A 44 5.94 3.59 -9.11
CA ILE A 44 4.50 3.48 -8.92
C ILE A 44 3.76 3.92 -10.18
N LEU A 45 4.18 5.02 -10.79
CA LEU A 45 3.54 5.51 -12.01
C LEU A 45 3.71 4.52 -13.16
N GLU A 46 4.87 3.88 -13.22
CA GLU A 46 5.14 2.92 -14.28
C GLU A 46 4.35 1.63 -14.11
N HIS A 47 4.34 1.07 -12.90
CA HIS A 47 3.79 -0.27 -12.66
C HIS A 47 2.36 -0.26 -12.14
N GLN A 48 1.92 0.83 -11.56
CA GLN A 48 0.58 0.97 -10.96
C GLN A 48 0.21 -0.24 -10.09
N PRO A 49 0.99 -0.47 -9.01
CA PRO A 49 0.72 -1.60 -8.12
C PRO A 49 -0.57 -1.38 -7.35
N LYS A 50 -1.11 -2.44 -6.78
CA LYS A 50 -2.28 -2.33 -5.92
C LYS A 50 -1.91 -1.93 -4.50
N LEU A 51 -0.67 -2.21 -4.10
CA LEU A 51 -0.22 -1.99 -2.72
C LEU A 51 1.19 -1.42 -2.71
N VAL A 52 1.45 -0.52 -1.77
CA VAL A 52 2.80 0.00 -1.54
C VAL A 52 3.10 -0.12 -0.06
N PHE A 53 4.23 -0.74 0.27
CA PHE A 53 4.78 -0.71 1.62
C PHE A 53 5.71 0.49 1.67
N LEU A 54 5.45 1.43 2.57
CA LEU A 54 6.15 2.71 2.58
C LEU A 54 6.77 3.01 3.95
N GLU A 55 8.08 3.26 3.96
CA GLU A 55 8.76 3.80 5.12
C GLU A 55 8.63 5.32 5.10
N ILE A 56 8.26 5.93 6.23
CA ILE A 56 8.05 7.38 6.31
C ILE A 56 9.03 8.08 7.25
N ASN A 57 9.89 7.33 7.92
CA ASN A 57 10.89 7.89 8.82
C ASN A 57 12.25 7.28 8.52
N PRO A 58 12.82 7.60 7.36
CA PRO A 58 14.02 6.91 6.88
C PRO A 58 15.27 7.24 7.71
N SER A 59 16.19 6.28 7.80
CA SER A 59 17.49 6.53 8.39
C SER A 59 18.34 7.43 7.51
N ASN A 60 18.21 7.25 6.19
CA ASN A 60 18.91 8.10 5.23
C ASN A 60 17.98 9.23 4.83
N LYS A 61 18.24 10.41 5.35
CA LYS A 61 17.37 11.55 5.09
C LYS A 61 17.40 12.02 3.65
N GLU A 62 18.44 11.67 2.92
CA GLU A 62 18.52 12.03 1.51
C GLU A 62 17.50 11.26 0.67
N SER A 63 16.92 10.19 1.22
CA SER A 63 15.90 9.45 0.51
C SER A 63 14.62 10.27 0.35
N ASN A 64 14.40 11.25 1.21
CA ASN A 64 13.21 12.12 1.24
C ASN A 64 11.90 11.37 1.45
N LEU A 65 11.95 10.17 2.00
CA LEU A 65 10.74 9.39 2.22
C LEU A 65 9.92 10.01 3.35
N SER A 66 8.63 10.16 3.11
CA SER A 66 7.70 10.73 4.07
C SER A 66 6.27 10.51 3.57
N PHE A 67 5.30 10.94 4.35
CA PHE A 67 3.90 10.90 3.92
C PHE A 67 3.64 11.72 2.66
N SER A 68 4.52 12.69 2.35
CA SER A 68 4.29 13.52 1.17
C SER A 68 4.28 12.70 -0.11
N LEU A 69 4.89 11.53 -0.10
CA LEU A 69 4.83 10.63 -1.25
C LEU A 69 3.39 10.27 -1.58
N ILE A 70 2.57 10.02 -0.56
CA ILE A 70 1.16 9.68 -0.76
C ILE A 70 0.42 10.86 -1.38
N SER A 71 0.66 12.07 -0.85
CA SER A 71 0.03 13.28 -1.39
C SER A 71 0.40 13.47 -2.86
N GLU A 72 1.65 13.19 -3.19
CA GLU A 72 2.10 13.35 -4.57
C GLU A 72 1.39 12.37 -5.50
N LEU A 73 1.14 11.15 -5.06
CA LEU A 73 0.42 10.17 -5.87
C LEU A 73 -0.99 10.64 -6.21
N TYR A 74 -1.66 11.32 -5.27
CA TYR A 74 -3.01 11.83 -5.53
C TYR A 74 -3.02 12.89 -6.62
N ARG A 75 -1.88 13.51 -6.89
CA ARG A 75 -1.81 14.51 -7.95
C ARG A 75 -1.75 13.89 -9.34
N TYR A 76 -1.25 12.67 -9.45
CA TYR A 76 -1.01 12.05 -10.76
C TYR A 76 -1.92 10.88 -11.07
N LEU A 77 -2.50 10.24 -10.07
CA LEU A 77 -3.26 9.02 -10.29
C LEU A 77 -4.71 9.19 -9.90
N LYS A 78 -5.61 8.67 -10.73
CA LYS A 78 -7.03 8.63 -10.38
C LYS A 78 -7.28 7.56 -9.32
N VAL A 79 -6.57 6.45 -9.42
CA VAL A 79 -6.68 5.37 -8.45
C VAL A 79 -5.32 5.24 -7.79
N VAL A 80 -5.25 5.62 -6.52
CA VAL A 80 -4.02 5.57 -5.76
C VAL A 80 -3.87 4.18 -5.16
N PRO A 81 -2.68 3.58 -5.20
CA PRO A 81 -2.48 2.27 -4.58
C PRO A 81 -2.79 2.34 -3.08
N LYS A 82 -3.15 1.21 -2.51
CA LYS A 82 -3.33 1.13 -1.06
C LYS A 82 -1.95 1.19 -0.41
N ILE A 83 -1.88 1.81 0.75
CA ILE A 83 -0.61 2.04 1.43
C ILE A 83 -0.59 1.34 2.77
N ILE A 84 0.49 0.61 3.06
CA ILE A 84 0.77 0.10 4.40
C ILE A 84 2.08 0.76 4.82
N ILE A 85 2.05 1.47 5.94
CA ILE A 85 3.24 2.10 6.47
C ILE A 85 4.06 1.06 7.24
N THR A 86 5.37 1.04 7.00
CA THR A 86 6.29 0.18 7.75
C THR A 86 7.43 1.05 8.26
N THR A 87 7.49 1.24 9.55
CA THR A 87 8.47 2.17 10.14
C THR A 87 8.86 1.72 11.54
N ASN A 88 9.94 2.27 12.08
CA ASN A 88 10.42 1.89 13.39
C ASN A 88 9.90 2.80 14.51
N THR A 89 9.03 3.76 14.21
CA THR A 89 8.49 4.64 15.23
C THR A 89 6.99 4.72 15.16
N LYS A 90 6.33 4.77 16.30
CA LYS A 90 4.88 4.95 16.35
C LYS A 90 4.50 6.42 16.42
N GLU A 91 5.49 7.28 16.37
CA GLU A 91 5.29 8.72 16.56
C GLU A 91 4.31 9.31 15.55
N TYR A 92 4.28 8.80 14.32
CA TYR A 92 3.46 9.35 13.26
C TYR A 92 2.19 8.57 13.00
N ALA A 93 1.84 7.63 13.91
CA ALA A 93 0.66 6.79 13.66
C ALA A 93 -0.62 7.61 13.58
N PHE A 94 -0.74 8.67 14.40
CA PHE A 94 -1.90 9.53 14.36
C PHE A 94 -1.98 10.29 13.04
N ASP A 95 -0.82 10.76 12.55
CA ASP A 95 -0.79 11.49 11.28
C ASP A 95 -1.19 10.60 10.11
N ALA A 96 -0.91 9.30 10.22
CA ALA A 96 -1.24 8.36 9.14
C ALA A 96 -2.75 8.31 8.85
N LEU A 97 -3.58 8.61 9.84
CA LEU A 97 -5.03 8.60 9.65
C LEU A 97 -5.47 9.58 8.57
N LYS A 98 -4.73 10.66 8.38
CA LYS A 98 -5.10 11.66 7.38
C LYS A 98 -4.92 11.14 5.97
N TYR A 99 -4.12 10.09 5.79
CA TYR A 99 -3.79 9.56 4.47
C TYR A 99 -4.55 8.28 4.13
N GLU A 100 -5.44 7.85 5.02
CA GLU A 100 -6.30 6.68 4.78
C GLU A 100 -5.48 5.43 4.44
N VAL A 101 -4.36 5.25 5.15
CA VAL A 101 -3.55 4.06 4.94
C VAL A 101 -4.27 2.82 5.46
N ILE A 102 -3.95 1.67 4.87
CA ILE A 102 -4.57 0.40 5.29
C ILE A 102 -4.11 0.02 6.69
N ASP A 103 -2.82 0.19 6.98
CA ASP A 103 -2.29 -0.15 8.29
C ASP A 103 -0.98 0.58 8.52
N TYR A 104 -0.57 0.65 9.79
CA TYR A 104 0.68 1.27 10.22
C TYR A 104 1.42 0.21 11.02
N MET A 105 2.51 -0.32 10.48
CA MET A 105 3.20 -1.44 11.10
C MET A 105 4.55 -1.01 11.63
N LEU A 106 4.84 -1.42 12.87
CA LEU A 106 6.11 -1.11 13.48
C LEU A 106 7.14 -2.19 13.20
N LYS A 107 8.34 -1.77 12.86
CA LYS A 107 9.46 -2.70 12.72
C LYS A 107 9.97 -3.08 14.11
N PRO A 108 10.43 -4.31 14.31
CA PRO A 108 10.51 -5.39 13.34
C PRO A 108 9.14 -5.98 13.03
N LEU A 109 8.90 -6.28 11.77
CA LEU A 109 7.61 -6.80 11.34
C LEU A 109 7.45 -8.26 11.77
N HIS A 110 6.24 -8.63 12.19
CA HIS A 110 5.93 -10.00 12.59
C HIS A 110 4.85 -10.57 11.69
N ILE A 111 4.96 -11.88 11.43
CA ILE A 111 4.07 -12.53 10.47
C ILE A 111 2.59 -12.39 10.83
N ASN A 112 2.24 -12.46 12.12
CA ASN A 112 0.83 -12.37 12.51
C ASN A 112 0.26 -10.99 12.22
N GLU A 113 1.02 -9.94 12.50
CA GLU A 113 0.58 -8.57 12.21
C GLU A 113 0.54 -8.33 10.71
N PHE A 114 1.52 -8.87 10.01
CA PHE A 114 1.57 -8.76 8.56
C PHE A 114 0.33 -9.41 7.94
N ARG A 115 -0.02 -10.61 8.42
CA ARG A 115 -1.20 -11.31 7.91
C ARG A 115 -2.47 -10.47 8.11
N LYS A 116 -2.60 -9.85 9.29
CA LYS A 116 -3.77 -9.01 9.57
C LYS A 116 -3.82 -7.81 8.63
N ALA A 117 -2.66 -7.21 8.34
CA ALA A 117 -2.60 -6.07 7.42
C ALA A 117 -3.01 -6.50 6.01
N ILE A 118 -2.56 -7.67 5.56
CA ILE A 118 -2.92 -8.17 4.23
C ILE A 118 -4.41 -8.50 4.17
N LEU A 119 -4.99 -9.02 5.26
CA LEU A 119 -6.43 -9.27 5.29
C LEU A 119 -7.21 -7.95 5.20
N LYS A 120 -6.74 -6.90 5.85
CA LYS A 120 -7.36 -5.59 5.73
C LYS A 120 -7.28 -5.08 4.28
N LEU A 121 -6.15 -5.29 3.64
CA LEU A 121 -5.95 -4.89 2.25
C LEU A 121 -6.95 -5.59 1.34
N VAL A 122 -7.03 -6.91 1.45
CA VAL A 122 -7.93 -7.70 0.61
C VAL A 122 -9.36 -7.26 0.80
N ARG A 123 -9.77 -7.09 2.06
CA ARG A 123 -11.12 -6.67 2.37
C ARG A 123 -11.41 -5.30 1.78
N ASP A 124 -10.49 -4.36 1.93
CA ASP A 124 -10.68 -3.00 1.45
C ASP A 124 -10.83 -2.98 -0.07
N ILE A 125 -9.99 -3.70 -0.77
CA ILE A 125 -10.06 -3.75 -2.23
C ILE A 125 -11.36 -4.42 -2.68
N GLU A 126 -11.75 -5.50 -2.04
CA GLU A 126 -12.97 -6.21 -2.44
C GLU A 126 -14.22 -5.37 -2.22
N VAL A 127 -14.28 -4.66 -1.10
CA VAL A 127 -15.41 -3.80 -0.82
C VAL A 127 -15.47 -2.67 -1.84
N ASN A 128 -14.36 -2.02 -2.12
CA ASN A 128 -14.34 -0.93 -3.08
C ASN A 128 -14.68 -1.42 -4.49
N TYR A 129 -14.20 -2.60 -4.86
CA TYR A 129 -14.50 -3.15 -6.15
C TYR A 129 -16.01 -3.40 -6.29
N SER A 130 -16.64 -3.92 -5.27
CA SER A 130 -18.08 -4.18 -5.29
C SER A 130 -18.89 -2.89 -5.40
N VAL A 131 -18.38 -1.81 -4.80
CA VAL A 131 -19.09 -0.55 -4.83
C VAL A 131 -18.94 0.14 -6.18
N VAL A 132 -17.72 0.09 -6.71
CA VAL A 132 -17.44 0.77 -7.97
C VAL A 132 -17.94 -0.01 -9.16
N GLN A 133 -18.02 -1.32 -9.01
CA GLN A 133 -18.41 -2.08 -10.11
C GLN A 133 -19.86 -1.83 -10.34
N PRO A 134 -20.21 -1.54 -11.50
CA PRO A 134 -21.59 -1.34 -11.78
C PRO A 134 -22.20 -2.64 -11.65
N THR A 135 -22.59 -2.86 -10.61
CA THR A 135 -23.38 -3.91 -10.46
C THR A 135 -24.28 -3.88 -11.55
N PRO A 136 -24.33 -4.83 -12.21
CA PRO A 136 -25.28 -5.01 -13.12
C PRO A 136 -26.47 -4.52 -12.52
N VAL A 137 -26.56 -3.59 -12.59
CA VAL A 137 -27.39 -3.04 -12.10
C VAL A 137 -28.59 -3.68 -12.18
N TYR A 138 -28.82 -4.02 -11.33
CA TYR A 138 -29.92 -4.45 -11.25
C TYR A 138 -30.80 -3.50 -11.55
N ILE A 139 -31.37 -3.59 -12.30
CA ILE A 139 -32.31 -2.88 -12.65
C ILE A 139 -33.46 -3.44 -12.25
N PRO A 140 -34.09 -2.84 -11.54
CA PRO A 140 -35.26 -3.32 -11.05
C PRO A 140 -36.14 -3.41 -12.16
N PRO A 141 -36.70 -4.23 -12.31
CA PRO A 141 -37.62 -4.37 -13.31
C PRO A 141 -38.53 -3.24 -13.32
N LYS A 142 -38.47 -2.85 -13.44
CA LYS A 142 -39.02 -2.23 -13.50
C LYS A 142 -39.87 -1.97 -13.25
N ALA A 143 -40.02 -1.84 -12.76
CA ALA A 143 -40.44 -1.77 -12.47
C ALA A 143 -40.96 -1.55 -12.83
N VAL A 144 -40.96 -1.70 -12.77
CA VAL A 144 -41.00 -1.75 -13.11
C VAL A 144 -41.16 -1.25 -13.45
N GLU A 145 -41.18 -1.14 -13.40
CA GLU A 145 -40.94 -0.85 -13.60
C GLU A 145 -41.04 -0.50 -13.79
#